data_e29f64e074eb262c564e543da84d60ee
#
_entry.id   e29f64e074eb262c564e543da84d60ee
#
_cell.length_a   1.000
_cell.length_b   1.000
_cell.length_c   1.000
_cell.angle_alpha   90.00
_cell.angle_beta   90.00
_cell.angle_gamma   90.00
#
_symmetry.space_group_name_H-M   'P 1'
#
loop_
_entity.id
_entity.type
_entity.pdbx_description
1 polymer ?
#
loop_
_entity_poly.entity_id
_entity_poly.type
_entity_poly.pdbx_seq_one_letter_code
_entity_poly.pdbx_strand_id
1 'polypeptide(L)'
;MAFEQIGGAAASLAMATDFAKQRYAFGRPIGSFQAIKHKLADVYIANELARSNAYYGAWALSRGAAELPLAAAAARVSATDAFWLAAKENIQTHGGMGFTWEADCHLYYRRAKLLATAIGTAPYWKNRLISELERRNAP
;
A
#
# COMPACT_ATOMS: atom_id res chain seq x y z
N MET A 1 3.22 -10.70 6.42
CA MET A 1 2.56 -10.23 5.17
C MET A 1 2.27 -8.72 5.18
N ALA A 2 1.57 -8.12 6.19
CA ALA A 2 1.35 -6.66 6.20
C ALA A 2 2.66 -5.85 6.13
N PHE A 3 3.69 -6.20 6.91
CA PHE A 3 5.01 -5.56 6.85
C PHE A 3 5.70 -5.68 5.49
N GLU A 4 5.55 -6.80 4.80
CA GLU A 4 6.03 -6.95 3.43
C GLU A 4 5.31 -6.01 2.47
N GLN A 5 3.99 -5.87 2.63
CA GLN A 5 3.18 -4.98 1.80
C GLN A 5 3.54 -3.50 2.00
N ILE A 6 3.71 -3.05 3.25
CA ILE A 6 4.14 -1.65 3.50
C ILE A 6 5.57 -1.40 3.02
N GLY A 7 6.47 -2.38 3.12
CA GLY A 7 7.81 -2.30 2.54
C GLY A 7 7.77 -2.20 1.02
N GLY A 8 6.97 -3.02 0.36
CA GLY A 8 6.75 -2.96 -1.09
C GLY A 8 6.11 -1.65 -1.55
N ALA A 9 5.16 -1.12 -0.77
CA ALA A 9 4.56 0.19 -1.05
C ALA A 9 5.59 1.32 -0.92
N ALA A 10 6.42 1.30 0.12
CA ALA A 10 7.48 2.28 0.31
C ALA A 10 8.50 2.25 -0.82
N ALA A 11 8.95 1.06 -1.24
CA ALA A 11 9.88 0.91 -2.36
C ALA A 11 9.28 1.38 -3.69
N SER A 12 8.00 1.05 -3.96
CA SER A 12 7.28 1.53 -5.13
C SER A 12 7.17 3.06 -5.17
N LEU A 13 6.88 3.67 -4.02
CA LEU A 13 6.81 5.14 -3.91
C LEU A 13 8.18 5.78 -4.12
N ALA A 14 9.25 5.22 -3.56
CA ALA A 14 10.62 5.72 -3.76
C ALA A 14 11.00 5.69 -5.26
N MET A 15 10.79 4.55 -5.93
CA MET A 15 11.03 4.44 -7.38
C MET A 15 10.27 5.49 -8.19
N ALA A 16 8.96 5.64 -7.93
CA ALA A 16 8.13 6.61 -8.64
C ALA A 16 8.59 8.05 -8.39
N THR A 17 8.98 8.36 -7.14
CA THR A 17 9.46 9.69 -6.75
C THR A 17 10.79 10.03 -7.42
N ASP A 18 11.73 9.09 -7.44
CA ASP A 18 13.04 9.28 -8.06
C ASP A 18 12.91 9.44 -9.58
N PHE A 19 12.09 8.62 -10.22
CA PHE A 19 11.79 8.79 -11.64
C PHE A 19 11.14 10.15 -11.92
N ALA A 20 10.17 10.58 -11.11
CA ALA A 20 9.48 11.84 -11.29
C ALA A 20 10.39 13.07 -11.15
N LYS A 21 11.46 12.97 -10.36
CA LYS A 21 12.50 14.02 -10.23
C LYS A 21 13.43 14.09 -11.44
N GLN A 22 13.68 12.96 -12.09
CA GLN A 22 14.67 12.84 -13.17
C GLN A 22 14.06 12.97 -14.56
N ARG A 23 12.82 12.51 -14.75
CA ARG A 23 12.16 12.51 -16.05
C ARG A 23 11.61 13.90 -16.38
N TYR A 24 12.03 14.43 -17.51
CA TYR A 24 11.56 15.71 -18.05
C TYR A 24 10.43 15.52 -19.06
N ALA A 25 9.42 16.39 -18.98
CA ALA A 25 8.38 16.57 -19.98
C ALA A 25 7.94 18.06 -19.96
N PHE A 26 7.68 18.62 -21.12
CA PHE A 26 7.31 20.03 -21.26
C PHE A 26 8.32 21.01 -20.61
N GLY A 27 9.63 20.71 -20.75
CA GLY A 27 10.71 21.56 -20.29
C GLY A 27 11.01 21.54 -18.78
N ARG A 28 10.37 20.65 -18.01
CA ARG A 28 10.59 20.53 -16.55
C ARG A 28 10.42 19.08 -16.05
N PRO A 29 10.95 18.74 -14.86
CA PRO A 29 10.72 17.42 -14.26
C PRO A 29 9.23 17.12 -14.09
N ILE A 30 8.80 15.89 -14.39
CA ILE A 30 7.38 15.53 -14.27
C ILE A 30 6.87 15.63 -12.83
N GLY A 31 7.73 15.46 -11.82
CA GLY A 31 7.41 15.67 -10.41
C GLY A 31 7.06 17.14 -10.07
N SER A 32 7.30 18.10 -10.96
CA SER A 32 6.86 19.48 -10.76
C SER A 32 5.37 19.70 -11.03
N PHE A 33 4.71 18.77 -11.73
CA PHE A 33 3.28 18.86 -12.01
C PHE A 33 2.45 18.39 -10.82
N GLN A 34 1.41 19.15 -10.47
CA GLN A 34 0.54 18.85 -9.33
C GLN A 34 -0.13 17.48 -9.44
N ALA A 35 -0.53 17.07 -10.65
CA ALA A 35 -1.15 15.77 -10.89
C ALA A 35 -0.26 14.59 -10.44
N ILE A 36 1.06 14.70 -10.61
CA ILE A 36 2.02 13.69 -10.15
C ILE A 36 2.27 13.83 -8.65
N LYS A 37 2.50 15.08 -8.17
CA LYS A 37 2.74 15.33 -6.73
C LYS A 37 1.62 14.80 -5.85
N HIS A 38 0.37 15.11 -6.19
CA HIS A 38 -0.80 14.72 -5.39
C HIS A 38 -0.95 13.19 -5.34
N LYS A 39 -0.81 12.52 -6.48
CA LYS A 39 -0.83 11.06 -6.52
C LYS A 39 0.22 10.42 -5.62
N LEU A 40 1.47 10.90 -5.68
CA LEU A 40 2.54 10.37 -4.83
C LEU A 40 2.34 10.73 -3.36
N ALA A 41 1.74 11.88 -3.05
CA ALA A 41 1.35 12.25 -1.69
C ALA A 41 0.25 11.32 -1.15
N ASP A 42 -0.77 10.99 -1.95
CA ASP A 42 -1.81 10.04 -1.57
C ASP A 42 -1.24 8.65 -1.29
N VAL A 43 -0.29 8.19 -2.11
CA VAL A 43 0.44 6.93 -1.88
C VAL A 43 1.20 6.97 -0.56
N TYR A 44 1.90 8.08 -0.28
CA TYR A 44 2.63 8.26 0.97
C TYR A 44 1.70 8.18 2.18
N ILE A 45 0.58 8.92 2.17
CA ILE A 45 -0.41 8.92 3.25
C ILE A 45 -0.97 7.52 3.46
N ALA A 46 -1.38 6.84 2.39
CA ALA A 46 -1.92 5.48 2.50
C ALA A 46 -0.91 4.51 3.12
N ASN A 47 0.38 4.62 2.75
CA ASN A 47 1.42 3.77 3.30
C ASN A 47 1.72 4.06 4.78
N GLU A 48 1.72 5.34 5.21
CA GLU A 48 1.93 5.70 6.62
C GLU A 48 0.76 5.24 7.51
N LEU A 49 -0.48 5.35 7.02
CA LEU A 49 -1.65 4.80 7.73
C LEU A 49 -1.55 3.27 7.84
N ALA A 50 -1.18 2.59 6.75
CA ALA A 50 -0.99 1.15 6.75
C ALA A 50 0.14 0.71 7.70
N ARG A 51 1.22 1.48 7.75
CA ARG A 51 2.35 1.27 8.68
C ARG A 51 1.88 1.34 10.13
N SER A 52 1.14 2.38 10.48
CA SER A 52 0.58 2.54 11.83
C SER A 52 -0.30 1.36 12.23
N ASN A 53 -1.19 0.91 11.35
CA ASN A 53 -2.03 -0.25 11.59
C ASN A 53 -1.23 -1.55 11.72
N ALA A 54 -0.16 -1.73 10.93
CA ALA A 54 0.69 -2.91 11.00
C ALA A 54 1.46 -2.97 12.33
N TYR A 55 2.00 -1.85 12.81
CA TYR A 55 2.66 -1.77 14.11
C TYR A 55 1.67 -2.01 15.25
N TYR A 56 0.47 -1.46 15.17
CA TYR A 56 -0.58 -1.74 16.15
C TYR A 56 -0.95 -3.22 16.19
N GLY A 57 -1.09 -3.86 15.02
CA GLY A 57 -1.33 -5.29 14.92
C GLY A 57 -0.19 -6.14 15.51
N ALA A 58 1.07 -5.74 15.27
CA ALA A 58 2.23 -6.41 15.86
C ALA A 58 2.29 -6.25 17.40
N TRP A 59 1.99 -5.07 17.90
CA TRP A 59 1.87 -4.82 19.34
C TRP A 59 0.77 -5.68 19.96
N ALA A 60 -0.43 -5.69 19.37
CA ALA A 60 -1.55 -6.50 19.86
C ALA A 60 -1.20 -8.00 19.90
N LEU A 61 -0.48 -8.49 18.88
CA LEU A 61 0.00 -9.86 18.84
C LEU A 61 1.01 -10.15 19.97
N SER A 62 1.99 -9.27 20.16
CA SER A 62 3.04 -9.43 21.17
C SER A 62 2.52 -9.43 22.60
N ARG A 63 1.39 -8.76 22.84
CA ARG A 63 0.74 -8.66 24.16
C ARG A 63 -0.38 -9.67 24.37
N GLY A 64 -0.78 -10.44 23.36
CA GLY A 64 -1.97 -11.27 23.41
C GLY A 64 -3.25 -10.46 23.68
N ALA A 65 -3.29 -9.22 23.16
CA ALA A 65 -4.35 -8.28 23.45
C ALA A 65 -5.70 -8.75 22.87
N ALA A 66 -6.81 -8.45 23.55
CA ALA A 66 -8.16 -8.80 23.09
C ALA A 66 -8.51 -8.19 21.73
N GLU A 67 -7.91 -7.05 21.41
CA GLU A 67 -8.08 -6.34 20.15
C GLU A 67 -7.34 -6.98 18.95
N LEU A 68 -6.57 -8.02 19.16
CA LEU A 68 -5.75 -8.66 18.10
C LEU A 68 -6.55 -8.99 16.84
N PRO A 69 -7.76 -9.57 16.89
CA PRO A 69 -8.53 -9.88 15.67
C PRO A 69 -8.87 -8.63 14.86
N LEU A 70 -9.27 -7.54 15.53
CA LEU A 70 -9.57 -6.25 14.93
C LEU A 70 -8.30 -5.60 14.33
N ALA A 71 -7.23 -5.54 15.12
CA ALA A 71 -5.96 -4.94 14.72
C ALA A 71 -5.33 -5.68 13.52
N ALA A 72 -5.41 -7.02 13.51
CA ALA A 72 -4.93 -7.85 12.40
C ALA A 72 -5.73 -7.60 11.11
N ALA A 73 -7.06 -7.48 11.21
CA ALA A 73 -7.91 -7.20 10.06
C ALA A 73 -7.64 -5.78 9.51
N ALA A 74 -7.54 -4.77 10.39
CA ALA A 74 -7.21 -3.38 10.01
C ALA A 74 -5.83 -3.30 9.32
N ALA A 75 -4.81 -3.94 9.90
CA ALA A 75 -3.47 -4.01 9.31
C ALA A 75 -3.49 -4.67 7.93
N ARG A 76 -4.25 -5.75 7.79
CA ARG A 76 -4.34 -6.47 6.51
C ARG A 76 -5.05 -5.67 5.43
N VAL A 77 -6.17 -5.04 5.74
CA VAL A 77 -6.93 -4.21 4.79
C VAL A 77 -6.07 -3.03 4.33
N SER A 78 -5.57 -2.24 5.28
CA SER A 78 -4.81 -1.02 4.95
C SER A 78 -3.51 -1.31 4.20
N ALA A 79 -2.74 -2.34 4.57
CA ALA A 79 -1.51 -2.71 3.89
C ALA A 79 -1.76 -3.23 2.46
N THR A 80 -2.86 -3.95 2.25
CA THR A 80 -3.22 -4.43 0.91
C THR A 80 -3.61 -3.28 -0.02
N ASP A 81 -4.46 -2.37 0.46
CA ASP A 81 -4.92 -1.23 -0.32
C ASP A 81 -3.76 -0.26 -0.62
N ALA A 82 -2.88 0.00 0.38
CA ALA A 82 -1.70 0.84 0.21
C ALA A 82 -0.70 0.28 -0.80
N PHE A 83 -0.39 -1.01 -0.73
CA PHE A 83 0.58 -1.61 -1.67
C PHE A 83 0.00 -1.69 -3.09
N TRP A 84 -1.28 -1.98 -3.23
CA TRP A 84 -1.94 -1.95 -4.53
C TRP A 84 -1.92 -0.56 -5.16
N LEU A 85 -2.26 0.47 -4.39
CA LEU A 85 -2.20 1.87 -4.82
C LEU A 85 -0.77 2.25 -5.23
N ALA A 86 0.23 1.98 -4.38
CA ALA A 86 1.62 2.32 -4.63
C ALA A 86 2.17 1.65 -5.90
N ALA A 87 1.93 0.36 -6.07
CA ALA A 87 2.40 -0.40 -7.23
C ALA A 87 1.76 0.09 -8.53
N LYS A 88 0.46 0.40 -8.51
CA LYS A 88 -0.27 0.95 -9.65
C LYS A 88 0.26 2.34 -10.04
N GLU A 89 0.39 3.24 -9.07
CA GLU A 89 0.86 4.60 -9.34
C GLU A 89 2.36 4.63 -9.71
N ASN A 90 3.16 3.67 -9.25
CA ASN A 90 4.54 3.49 -9.71
C ASN A 90 4.60 3.20 -11.22
N ILE A 91 3.83 2.22 -11.71
CA ILE A 91 3.74 1.94 -13.15
C ILE A 91 3.24 3.19 -13.90
N GLN A 92 2.17 3.81 -13.42
CA GLN A 92 1.58 4.99 -14.07
C GLN A 92 2.57 6.15 -14.15
N THR A 93 3.39 6.37 -13.13
CA THR A 93 4.40 7.44 -13.09
C THR A 93 5.51 7.19 -14.11
N HIS A 94 5.92 5.93 -14.31
CA HIS A 94 6.91 5.54 -15.31
C HIS A 94 6.35 5.54 -16.75
N GLY A 95 5.03 5.60 -16.91
CA GLY A 95 4.38 5.58 -18.23
C GLY A 95 4.67 4.29 -19.00
N GLY A 96 4.99 4.42 -20.30
CA GLY A 96 5.29 3.25 -21.14
C GLY A 96 6.44 2.39 -20.61
N MET A 97 7.46 2.98 -20.00
CA MET A 97 8.57 2.24 -19.38
C MET A 97 8.13 1.34 -18.24
N GLY A 98 7.11 1.73 -17.47
CA GLY A 98 6.59 0.94 -16.36
C GLY A 98 5.99 -0.41 -16.75
N PHE A 99 5.70 -0.61 -18.04
CA PHE A 99 5.21 -1.88 -18.61
C PHE A 99 6.30 -2.73 -19.26
N THR A 100 7.52 -2.22 -19.32
CA THR A 100 8.64 -2.97 -19.91
C THR A 100 9.31 -3.89 -18.88
N TRP A 101 10.06 -4.88 -19.36
CA TRP A 101 10.83 -5.78 -18.50
C TRP A 101 12.10 -5.13 -17.93
N GLU A 102 12.54 -4.02 -18.52
CA GLU A 102 13.73 -3.28 -18.08
C GLU A 102 13.45 -2.47 -16.80
N ALA A 103 12.17 -2.13 -16.53
CA ALA A 103 11.78 -1.41 -15.32
C ALA A 103 11.19 -2.38 -14.28
N ASP A 104 11.74 -2.39 -13.07
CA ASP A 104 11.31 -3.29 -11.98
C ASP A 104 9.91 -3.02 -11.44
N CYS A 105 9.18 -2.03 -12.00
CA CYS A 105 7.81 -1.70 -11.60
C CYS A 105 6.88 -2.91 -11.61
N HIS A 106 7.02 -3.79 -12.61
CA HIS A 106 6.20 -4.98 -12.74
C HIS A 106 6.38 -5.98 -11.60
N LEU A 107 7.56 -6.05 -10.97
CA LEU A 107 7.82 -6.94 -9.83
C LEU A 107 6.92 -6.57 -8.63
N TYR A 108 6.86 -5.28 -8.31
CA TYR A 108 6.00 -4.76 -7.24
C TYR A 108 4.52 -4.94 -7.57
N TYR A 109 4.12 -4.67 -8.80
CA TYR A 109 2.72 -4.82 -9.22
C TYR A 109 2.25 -6.27 -9.13
N ARG A 110 3.03 -7.22 -9.63
CA ARG A 110 2.73 -8.65 -9.55
C ARG A 110 2.72 -9.14 -8.11
N ARG A 111 3.67 -8.68 -7.27
CA ARG A 111 3.73 -9.04 -5.87
C ARG A 111 2.55 -8.46 -5.09
N ALA A 112 2.15 -7.21 -5.34
CA ALA A 112 0.97 -6.61 -4.74
C ALA A 112 -0.29 -7.42 -5.06
N LYS A 113 -0.45 -7.84 -6.31
CA LYS A 113 -1.59 -8.66 -6.75
C LYS A 113 -1.62 -10.03 -6.07
N LEU A 114 -0.47 -10.71 -6.01
CA LEU A 114 -0.35 -11.99 -5.32
C LEU A 114 -0.71 -11.86 -3.83
N LEU A 115 -0.11 -10.89 -3.14
CA LEU A 115 -0.35 -10.70 -1.71
C LEU A 115 -1.78 -10.25 -1.40
N ALA A 116 -2.48 -9.61 -2.33
CA ALA A 116 -3.87 -9.22 -2.14
C ALA A 116 -4.83 -10.41 -1.98
N THR A 117 -4.44 -11.59 -2.45
CA THR A 117 -5.28 -12.80 -2.42
C THR A 117 -4.73 -13.94 -1.56
N ALA A 118 -3.45 -13.91 -1.20
CA ALA A 118 -2.71 -15.05 -0.63
C ALA A 118 -3.29 -15.62 0.68
N ILE A 119 -3.91 -14.80 1.54
CA ILE A 119 -4.54 -15.23 2.80
C ILE A 119 -5.97 -14.69 2.95
N GLY A 120 -6.70 -14.69 1.88
CA GLY A 120 -8.04 -14.13 1.80
C GLY A 120 -8.09 -12.81 1.02
N THR A 121 -9.20 -12.61 0.32
CA THR A 121 -9.45 -11.45 -0.54
C THR A 121 -9.78 -10.20 0.28
N ALA A 122 -9.76 -9.02 -0.36
CA ALA A 122 -10.15 -7.77 0.28
C ALA A 122 -11.58 -7.81 0.87
N PRO A 123 -12.62 -8.32 0.19
CA PRO A 123 -13.94 -8.47 0.80
C PRO A 123 -13.94 -9.32 2.07
N TYR A 124 -13.22 -10.44 2.08
CA TYR A 124 -13.10 -11.31 3.26
C TYR A 124 -12.56 -10.54 4.47
N TRP A 125 -11.46 -9.81 4.29
CA TRP A 125 -10.84 -9.07 5.39
C TRP A 125 -11.63 -7.83 5.81
N LYS A 126 -12.32 -7.16 4.88
CA LYS A 126 -13.23 -6.03 5.17
C LYS A 126 -14.44 -6.50 5.98
N ASN A 127 -15.05 -7.62 5.60
CA ASN A 127 -16.14 -8.22 6.36
C ASN A 127 -15.69 -8.62 7.77
N ARG A 128 -14.51 -9.25 7.89
CA ARG A 128 -13.94 -9.60 9.19
C ARG A 128 -13.71 -8.37 10.06
N LEU A 129 -13.19 -7.28 9.49
CA LEU A 129 -13.00 -6.01 10.21
C LEU A 129 -14.32 -5.46 10.74
N ILE A 130 -15.36 -5.45 9.91
CA ILE A 130 -16.71 -4.99 10.31
C ILE A 130 -17.27 -5.85 11.43
N SER A 131 -17.23 -7.18 11.28
CA SER A 131 -17.74 -8.10 12.30
C SER A 131 -17.03 -7.94 13.66
N GLU A 132 -15.72 -7.69 13.66
CA GLU A 132 -14.98 -7.43 14.91
C GLU A 132 -15.36 -6.09 15.54
N LEU A 133 -15.65 -5.06 14.73
CA LEU A 133 -16.16 -3.77 15.21
C LEU A 133 -17.57 -3.88 15.81
N GLU A 134 -18.45 -4.62 15.15
CA GLU A 134 -19.80 -4.88 15.63
C GLU A 134 -19.77 -5.64 16.96
N ARG A 135 -18.97 -6.69 17.06
CA ARG A 135 -18.79 -7.46 18.30
C ARG A 135 -18.26 -6.60 19.45
N ARG A 136 -17.33 -5.67 19.17
CA ARG A 136 -16.79 -4.76 20.19
C ARG A 136 -17.80 -3.75 20.69
N ASN A 137 -18.72 -3.32 19.83
CA ASN A 137 -19.73 -2.29 20.12
C ASN A 137 -21.09 -2.90 20.50
N ALA A 138 -21.20 -4.22 20.57
CA ALA A 138 -22.42 -4.87 21.07
C ALA A 138 -22.62 -4.51 22.55
N PRO A 139 -23.85 -4.19 22.98
CA PRO A 139 -24.19 -3.82 24.36
C PRO A 139 -23.95 -4.96 25.36
#